data_8e5e3a9a834e8a5c85d051971552b428
#
_entry.id   8e5e3a9a834e8a5c85d051971552b428
#
_cell.length_a   1.000
_cell.length_b   1.000
_cell.length_c   1.000
_cell.angle_alpha   90.00
_cell.angle_beta   90.00
_cell.angle_gamma   90.00
#
_symmetry.space_group_name_H-M   'P 1'
#
loop_
_entity.id
_entity.type
_entity.pdbx_description
1 polymer ?
#
loop_
_entity_poly.entity_id
_entity_poly.type
_entity_poly.pdbx_seq_one_letter_code
_entity_poly.pdbx_strand_id
1 'polypeptide(L)' 'VAEKAELVITALQQRIGELVSNYETQIAILRAEITKLMEEKQAKDEAVQKYEEHLNDITAN' A
#
# COMPACT_ATOMS: atom_id res chain seq x y z
N VAL A 1 -32.90 27.47 -16.66
CA VAL A 1 -32.13 26.50 -17.47
C VAL A 1 -30.66 26.57 -17.11
N ALA A 2 -30.06 27.77 -17.10
CA ALA A 2 -28.67 27.95 -16.70
C ALA A 2 -28.43 27.52 -15.25
N GLU A 3 -29.35 27.86 -14.36
CA GLU A 3 -29.27 27.49 -12.96
C GLU A 3 -29.31 25.97 -12.75
N LYS A 4 -30.15 25.28 -13.49
CA LYS A 4 -30.20 23.82 -13.44
C LYS A 4 -28.93 23.20 -13.99
N ALA A 5 -28.36 23.74 -15.05
CA ALA A 5 -27.10 23.27 -15.61
C ALA A 5 -25.95 23.45 -14.60
N GLU A 6 -25.90 24.57 -13.88
CA GLU A 6 -24.92 24.81 -12.85
C GLU A 6 -25.04 23.82 -11.70
N LEU A 7 -26.26 23.49 -11.28
CA LEU A 7 -26.50 22.50 -10.24
C LEU A 7 -26.03 21.10 -10.67
N VAL A 8 -26.27 20.74 -11.92
CA VAL A 8 -25.80 19.45 -12.47
C VAL A 8 -24.28 19.38 -12.48
N ILE A 9 -23.63 20.46 -12.92
CA ILE A 9 -22.16 20.53 -12.95
C ILE A 9 -21.60 20.39 -11.54
N THR A 10 -22.16 21.09 -10.57
CA THR A 10 -21.73 21.00 -9.18
C THR A 10 -21.88 19.58 -8.63
N ALA A 11 -23.02 18.95 -8.91
CA ALA A 11 -23.26 17.56 -8.48
C ALA A 11 -22.25 16.59 -9.09
N LEU A 12 -21.94 16.76 -10.38
CA LEU A 12 -20.93 15.93 -11.05
C LEU A 12 -19.55 16.13 -10.47
N GLN A 13 -19.16 17.37 -10.17
CA GLN A 13 -17.87 17.66 -9.54
C GLN A 13 -17.74 17.01 -8.17
N GLN A 14 -18.80 17.07 -7.37
CA GLN A 14 -18.82 16.40 -6.06
C GLN A 14 -18.68 14.89 -6.21
N ARG A 15 -19.38 14.30 -7.17
CA ARG A 15 -19.32 12.86 -7.42
C ARG A 15 -17.93 12.42 -7.85
N ILE A 16 -17.31 13.17 -8.74
CA ILE A 16 -15.93 12.90 -9.18
C ILE A 16 -14.98 12.97 -8.00
N GLY A 17 -15.10 13.99 -7.15
CA GLY A 17 -14.27 14.13 -5.96
C GLY A 17 -14.42 12.95 -5.00
N GLU A 18 -15.64 12.47 -4.77
CA GLU A 18 -15.89 11.29 -3.93
C GLU A 18 -15.27 10.03 -4.52
N LEU A 19 -15.41 9.81 -5.82
CA LEU A 19 -14.82 8.65 -6.49
C LEU A 19 -13.31 8.67 -6.42
N VAL A 20 -12.69 9.82 -6.70
CA VAL A 20 -11.23 9.96 -6.65
C VAL A 20 -10.74 9.72 -5.22
N SER A 21 -11.39 10.29 -4.21
CA SER A 21 -11.04 10.09 -2.82
C SER A 21 -11.12 8.62 -2.41
N ASN A 22 -12.15 7.91 -2.82
CA ASN A 22 -12.32 6.49 -2.53
C ASN A 22 -11.22 5.65 -3.17
N TYR A 23 -10.89 5.91 -4.43
CA TYR A 23 -9.84 5.18 -5.13
C TYR A 23 -8.46 5.47 -4.55
N GLU A 24 -8.18 6.73 -4.24
CA GLU A 24 -6.90 7.10 -3.61
C GLU A 24 -6.73 6.44 -2.25
N THR A 25 -7.80 6.35 -1.47
CA THR A 25 -7.77 5.65 -0.18
C THR A 25 -7.47 4.16 -0.36
N GLN A 26 -8.11 3.51 -1.34
CA GLN A 26 -7.84 2.10 -1.63
C GLN A 26 -6.41 1.87 -2.07
N ILE A 27 -5.88 2.75 -2.91
CA ILE A 27 -4.47 2.68 -3.35
C ILE A 27 -3.54 2.84 -2.16
N ALA A 28 -3.81 3.79 -1.26
CA ALA A 28 -2.99 4.01 -0.07
C ALA A 28 -2.98 2.78 0.85
N ILE A 29 -4.13 2.14 1.04
CA ILE A 29 -4.25 0.93 1.85
C ILE A 29 -3.42 -0.21 1.23
N LEU A 30 -3.55 -0.41 -0.09
CA LEU A 30 -2.79 -1.45 -0.79
C LEU A 30 -1.28 -1.20 -0.74
N ARG A 31 -0.85 0.03 -0.89
CA ARG A 31 0.57 0.40 -0.76
C ARG A 31 1.10 0.13 0.64
N ALA A 32 0.31 0.43 1.67
CA ALA A 32 0.69 0.13 3.05
C ALA A 32 0.82 -1.38 3.28
N GLU A 33 -0.08 -2.18 2.71
CA GLU A 33 -0.02 -3.64 2.80
C GLU A 33 1.24 -4.18 2.10
N ILE A 34 1.55 -3.67 0.91
CA ILE A 34 2.76 -4.06 0.18
C ILE A 34 4.02 -3.73 0.99
N THR A 35 4.10 -2.54 1.54
CA THR A 35 5.24 -2.12 2.37
C THR A 35 5.41 -3.05 3.57
N LYS A 36 4.32 -3.37 4.25
CA LYS A 36 4.34 -4.29 5.39
C LYS A 36 4.85 -5.68 5.00
N LEU A 37 4.37 -6.21 3.88
CA LEU A 37 4.80 -7.52 3.40
C LEU A 37 6.29 -7.52 3.01
N MET A 38 6.78 -6.45 2.42
CA MET A 38 8.19 -6.32 2.07
C MET A 38 9.07 -6.26 3.31
N GLU A 39 8.64 -5.54 4.35
CA GLU A 39 9.36 -5.47 5.62
C GLU A 39 9.38 -6.83 6.32
N GLU A 40 8.28 -7.55 6.32
CA GLU A 40 8.19 -8.90 6.89
C GLU A 40 9.09 -9.87 6.14
N LYS A 41 9.13 -9.79 4.82
CA LYS A 41 10.01 -10.61 4.00
C LYS A 41 11.48 -10.33 4.30
N GLN A 42 11.85 -9.07 4.40
CA GLN A 42 13.21 -8.68 4.72
C GLN A 42 13.64 -9.20 6.10
N ALA A 43 12.78 -9.09 7.09
CA ALA A 43 13.05 -9.59 8.43
C ALA A 43 13.26 -11.11 8.43
N LYS A 44 12.48 -11.86 7.66
CA LYS A 44 12.64 -13.31 7.52
C LYS A 44 13.95 -13.66 6.81
N ASP A 45 14.28 -12.96 5.74
CA ASP A 45 15.52 -13.19 4.99
C ASP A 45 16.74 -12.95 5.88
N GLU A 46 16.73 -11.90 6.70
CA GLU A 46 17.80 -11.60 7.65
C GLU A 46 17.90 -12.67 8.72
N ALA A 47 16.79 -13.15 9.24
CA ALA A 47 16.79 -14.21 10.23
C ALA A 47 17.35 -15.53 9.68
N VAL A 48 17.00 -15.88 8.44
CA VAL A 48 17.51 -17.06 7.76
C VAL A 48 19.02 -16.93 7.54
N GLN A 49 19.48 -15.76 7.10
CA GLN A 49 20.90 -15.51 6.88
C GLN A 49 21.70 -15.65 8.17
N LYS A 50 21.24 -15.10 9.26
CA LYS A 50 21.88 -15.24 10.57
C LYS A 50 21.96 -16.69 11.03
N TYR A 51 20.90 -17.44 10.77
CA TYR A 51 20.86 -18.86 11.13
C TYR A 51 21.87 -19.65 10.29
N GLU A 52 21.97 -19.38 9.00
CA GLU A 52 22.95 -20.01 8.11
C GLU A 52 24.39 -19.71 8.53
N GLU A 53 24.67 -18.46 8.88
CA GLU A 53 25.99 -18.06 9.38
C GLU A 53 26.34 -18.80 10.67
N HIS A 54 25.39 -18.92 11.58
CA HIS A 54 25.58 -19.66 12.83
C HIS A 54 25.86 -21.14 12.58
N LEU A 55 25.12 -21.77 11.67
CA LEU A 55 25.37 -23.15 11.27
C LEU A 55 26.73 -23.33 10.64
N ASN A 56 27.15 -22.42 9.79
CA ASN A 56 28.48 -22.47 9.16
C ASN A 56 29.58 -22.38 10.22
N ASP A 57 29.45 -21.52 11.22
CA ASP A 57 30.39 -21.38 12.31
C ASP A 57 30.50 -22.67 13.13
N ILE A 58 29.40 -23.34 13.39
CA ILE A 58 29.36 -24.60 14.13
C ILE A 58 29.99 -25.74 13.33
N THR A 59 29.71 -25.80 12.02
CA THR A 59 30.15 -26.89 11.14
C THR A 59 31.57 -26.69 10.63
N ALA A 60 32.08 -25.48 10.62
CA ALA A 60 33.45 -25.18 10.19
C ALA A 60 34.53 -25.66 11.18
N ASN A 61 34.14 -25.90 12.40
CA ASN A 61 35.03 -26.38 13.45
C ASN A 61 34.90 -27.90 13.64
#